data_cbcd815ea5b540e17aae8f86f7bb81ab
#
_entry.id   cbcd815ea5b540e17aae8f86f7bb81ab
#
_cell.length_a   1.000
_cell.length_b   1.000
_cell.length_c   1.000
_cell.angle_alpha   90.00
_cell.angle_beta   90.00
_cell.angle_gamma   90.00
#
_symmetry.space_group_name_H-M   'P 1'
#
loop_
_entity.id
_entity.type
_entity.pdbx_description
1 polymer ?
#
loop_
_entity_poly.entity_id
_entity_poly.type
_entity_poly.pdbx_seq_one_letter_code
_entity_poly.pdbx_strand_id
1 'polypeptide(L)'
;MAVGDLALTGLMAVLLVGIIALLTRIENWRSYTPLAGGGTATGEDAAVIHREKPAGIIRWLTTVDHKDIGLLYGLYAIIAFAVGGIMAMLIRVQLVTPGGAILGTSAYNSILTSHGITMLFLFGTPIIAAFA
;
A
#
# COMPACT_ATOMS: atom_id res chain seq x y z
N MET A 1 5.87 -4.22 27.56
CA MET A 1 5.65 -3.60 26.24
C MET A 1 6.53 -2.38 26.18
N ALA A 2 7.54 -2.40 25.29
CA ALA A 2 8.46 -1.28 25.15
C ALA A 2 7.74 -0.14 24.41
N VAL A 3 8.07 1.12 24.75
CA VAL A 3 7.51 2.33 24.14
C VAL A 3 7.65 2.28 22.60
N GLY A 4 8.64 1.57 22.08
CA GLY A 4 8.85 1.33 20.65
C GLY A 4 7.73 0.51 19.98
N ASP A 5 7.13 -0.45 20.69
CA ASP A 5 6.05 -1.29 20.13
C ASP A 5 4.77 -0.48 19.95
N LEU A 6 4.49 0.44 20.86
CA LEU A 6 3.33 1.34 20.78
C LEU A 6 3.46 2.35 19.64
N ALA A 7 4.67 2.86 19.41
CA ALA A 7 4.92 3.80 18.32
C ALA A 7 4.80 3.10 16.94
N LEU A 8 5.30 1.87 16.82
CA LEU A 8 5.21 1.09 15.58
C LEU A 8 3.75 0.70 15.26
N THR A 9 3.00 0.24 16.27
CA THR A 9 1.58 -0.11 16.09
C THR A 9 0.73 1.12 15.78
N GLY A 10 1.01 2.26 16.40
CA GLY A 10 0.36 3.53 16.09
C GLY A 10 0.62 3.99 14.66
N LEU A 11 1.87 3.92 14.20
CA LEU A 11 2.25 4.27 12.82
C LEU A 11 1.54 3.37 11.80
N MET A 12 1.52 2.06 12.05
CA MET A 12 0.84 1.10 11.18
C MET A 12 -0.67 1.34 11.10
N ALA A 13 -1.30 1.70 12.23
CA ALA A 13 -2.72 2.04 12.26
C ALA A 13 -3.03 3.31 11.45
N VAL A 14 -2.22 4.36 11.58
CA VAL A 14 -2.38 5.61 10.81
C VAL A 14 -2.20 5.36 9.32
N LEU A 15 -1.22 4.55 8.92
CA LEU A 15 -1.01 4.17 7.53
C LEU A 15 -2.19 3.38 6.97
N LEU A 16 -2.72 2.43 7.75
CA LEU A 16 -3.89 1.64 7.34
C LEU A 16 -5.12 2.52 7.11
N VAL A 17 -5.40 3.46 8.01
CA VAL A 17 -6.49 4.44 7.88
C VAL A 17 -6.26 5.33 6.66
N GLY A 18 -5.03 5.79 6.43
CA GLY A 18 -4.67 6.57 5.24
C GLY A 18 -4.92 5.82 3.94
N ILE A 19 -4.59 4.53 3.89
CA ILE A 19 -4.85 3.67 2.73
C ILE A 19 -6.36 3.55 2.47
N ILE A 20 -7.13 3.25 3.51
CA ILE A 20 -8.59 3.11 3.39
C ILE A 20 -9.20 4.42 2.88
N ALA A 21 -8.77 5.56 3.43
CA ALA A 21 -9.23 6.88 2.99
C ALA A 21 -8.84 7.17 1.53
N LEU A 22 -7.64 6.78 1.10
CA LEU A 22 -7.20 6.95 -0.28
C LEU A 22 -7.99 6.06 -1.24
N LEU A 23 -8.23 4.80 -0.88
CA LEU A 23 -9.02 3.86 -1.69
C LEU A 23 -10.46 4.34 -1.86
N THR A 24 -11.10 4.84 -0.80
CA THR A 24 -12.45 5.41 -0.89
C THR A 24 -12.50 6.67 -1.76
N ARG A 25 -11.42 7.47 -1.74
CA ARG A 25 -11.32 8.65 -2.60
C ARG A 25 -11.17 8.30 -4.08
N ILE A 26 -10.33 7.32 -4.40
CA ILE A 26 -10.13 6.83 -5.77
C ILE A 26 -11.43 6.25 -6.33
N GLU A 27 -12.19 5.54 -5.52
CA GLU A 27 -13.48 4.99 -5.91
C GLU A 27 -14.50 6.08 -6.23
N ASN A 28 -14.57 7.12 -5.39
CA ASN A 28 -15.46 8.26 -5.60
C ASN A 28 -15.08 9.05 -6.86
N TRP A 29 -13.80 9.09 -7.23
CA TRP A 29 -13.33 9.76 -8.45
C TRP A 29 -13.73 8.99 -9.73
N ARG A 30 -13.72 7.66 -9.69
CA ARG A 30 -14.13 6.79 -10.81
C ARG A 30 -15.63 6.82 -11.11
N SER A 31 -16.46 7.12 -10.12
CA SER A 31 -17.91 7.27 -10.32
C SER A 31 -18.28 8.54 -11.09
N TYR A 32 -17.36 9.49 -11.24
CA TYR A 32 -17.57 10.74 -11.96
C TYR A 32 -17.12 10.73 -13.42
N THR A 33 -16.53 9.67 -13.94
CA THR A 33 -16.27 9.54 -15.37
C THR A 33 -17.49 8.89 -16.04
N PRO A 34 -18.43 9.67 -16.61
CA PRO A 34 -19.40 9.08 -17.50
C PRO A 34 -18.62 8.48 -18.66
N LEU A 35 -18.81 7.21 -18.90
CA LEU A 35 -18.35 6.61 -20.15
C LEU A 35 -19.03 7.38 -21.28
N ALA A 36 -18.33 8.35 -21.84
CA ALA A 36 -18.73 9.04 -23.05
C ALA A 36 -18.61 8.03 -24.20
N GLY A 37 -19.70 7.31 -24.43
CA GLY A 37 -19.84 6.31 -25.46
C GLY A 37 -21.30 5.92 -25.57
N GLY A 38 -22.17 6.91 -25.86
CA GLY A 38 -23.53 6.66 -26.34
C GLY A 38 -23.50 6.06 -27.74
N GLY A 39 -23.02 4.81 -27.85
CA GLY A 39 -23.30 3.94 -28.99
C GLY A 39 -24.58 3.17 -28.68
N THR A 40 -25.60 3.31 -29.52
CA THR A 40 -26.76 2.41 -29.51
C THR A 40 -26.27 1.00 -29.72
N ALA A 41 -26.27 0.20 -28.65
CA ALA A 41 -25.93 -1.21 -28.70
C ALA A 41 -26.95 -1.91 -29.61
N THR A 42 -26.48 -2.38 -30.75
CA THR A 42 -27.22 -3.34 -31.57
C THR A 42 -27.24 -4.68 -30.85
N GLY A 43 -28.37 -5.39 -30.89
CA GLY A 43 -28.73 -6.50 -29.99
C GLY A 43 -27.75 -7.68 -29.85
N GLU A 44 -26.63 -7.72 -30.58
CA GLU A 44 -25.58 -8.76 -30.42
C GLU A 44 -24.56 -8.40 -29.34
N ASP A 45 -24.39 -7.11 -29.00
CA ASP A 45 -23.46 -6.68 -27.97
C ASP A 45 -24.05 -6.82 -26.56
N ALA A 46 -25.34 -7.10 -26.45
CA ALA A 46 -26.04 -7.30 -25.16
C ALA A 46 -25.68 -8.62 -24.48
N ALA A 47 -25.00 -9.54 -25.16
CA ALA A 47 -24.56 -10.82 -24.60
C ALA A 47 -23.24 -10.73 -23.81
N VAL A 48 -22.50 -9.63 -23.91
CA VAL A 48 -21.41 -9.35 -22.99
C VAL A 48 -22.03 -8.92 -21.66
N ILE A 49 -22.29 -9.89 -20.81
CA ILE A 49 -22.75 -9.64 -19.44
C ILE A 49 -21.72 -8.71 -18.79
N HIS A 50 -21.97 -7.42 -18.84
CA HIS A 50 -21.29 -6.45 -17.99
C HIS A 50 -21.70 -6.78 -16.55
N ARG A 51 -20.97 -7.73 -15.96
CA ARG A 51 -21.11 -8.00 -14.54
C ARG A 51 -20.76 -6.69 -13.84
N GLU A 52 -21.78 -5.96 -13.40
CA GLU A 52 -21.57 -4.73 -12.63
C GLU A 52 -20.66 -5.07 -11.46
N LYS A 53 -19.49 -4.40 -11.42
CA LYS A 53 -18.53 -4.61 -10.32
C LYS A 53 -19.19 -4.12 -9.04
N PRO A 54 -19.19 -4.91 -7.96
CA PRO A 54 -19.76 -4.47 -6.69
C PRO A 54 -19.13 -3.14 -6.27
N ALA A 55 -19.94 -2.21 -5.75
CA ALA A 55 -19.47 -0.92 -5.26
C ALA A 55 -18.85 -1.09 -3.86
N GLY A 56 -17.91 -0.20 -3.50
CA GLY A 56 -17.35 -0.12 -2.17
C GLY A 56 -16.08 -0.91 -1.95
N ILE A 57 -15.66 -0.98 -0.69
CA ILE A 57 -14.41 -1.66 -0.26
C ILE A 57 -14.45 -3.15 -0.61
N ILE A 58 -15.63 -3.77 -0.63
CA ILE A 58 -15.82 -5.17 -0.99
C ILE A 58 -15.31 -5.46 -2.39
N ARG A 59 -15.46 -4.52 -3.33
CA ARG A 59 -14.91 -4.64 -4.67
C ARG A 59 -13.41 -4.88 -4.68
N TRP A 60 -12.67 -4.13 -3.85
CA TRP A 60 -11.22 -4.22 -3.76
C TRP A 60 -10.74 -5.51 -3.10
N LEU A 61 -11.52 -6.03 -2.14
CA LEU A 61 -11.23 -7.29 -1.44
C LEU A 61 -11.55 -8.53 -2.27
N THR A 62 -12.51 -8.43 -3.19
CA THR A 62 -12.99 -9.56 -4.00
C THR A 62 -12.65 -9.45 -5.48
N THR A 63 -11.84 -8.46 -5.86
CA THR A 63 -11.47 -8.25 -7.26
C THR A 63 -10.63 -9.40 -7.79
N VAL A 64 -10.97 -9.85 -9.00
CA VAL A 64 -10.19 -10.80 -9.80
C VAL A 64 -9.61 -10.12 -11.05
N ASP A 65 -9.76 -8.80 -11.16
CA ASP A 65 -9.24 -8.01 -12.25
C ASP A 65 -7.76 -7.73 -12.02
N HIS A 66 -6.91 -8.17 -12.94
CA HIS A 66 -5.46 -8.01 -12.86
C HIS A 66 -5.02 -6.53 -12.71
N LYS A 67 -5.75 -5.60 -13.31
CA LYS A 67 -5.47 -4.17 -13.19
C LYS A 67 -5.72 -3.65 -11.77
N ASP A 68 -6.82 -4.08 -11.16
CA ASP A 68 -7.14 -3.69 -9.79
C ASP A 68 -6.17 -4.35 -8.80
N ILE A 69 -5.80 -5.61 -9.03
CA ILE A 69 -4.80 -6.33 -8.24
C ILE A 69 -3.43 -5.67 -8.35
N GLY A 70 -2.97 -5.35 -9.57
CA GLY A 70 -1.71 -4.65 -9.78
C GLY A 70 -1.67 -3.29 -9.07
N LEU A 71 -2.78 -2.53 -9.08
CA LEU A 71 -2.88 -1.27 -8.36
C LEU A 71 -2.79 -1.45 -6.84
N LEU A 72 -3.41 -2.49 -6.30
CA LEU A 72 -3.33 -2.82 -4.86
C LEU A 72 -1.89 -3.18 -4.45
N TYR A 73 -1.22 -4.03 -5.22
CA TYR A 73 0.18 -4.37 -4.98
C TYR A 73 1.11 -3.14 -5.08
N GLY A 74 0.89 -2.27 -6.07
CA GLY A 74 1.65 -1.04 -6.23
C GLY A 74 1.45 -0.08 -5.06
N LEU A 75 0.21 0.13 -4.62
CA LEU A 75 -0.10 0.97 -3.47
C LEU A 75 0.51 0.41 -2.18
N TYR A 76 0.37 -0.90 -1.95
CA TYR A 76 0.99 -1.57 -0.81
C TYR A 76 2.52 -1.40 -0.80
N ALA A 77 3.16 -1.60 -1.96
CA ALA A 77 4.60 -1.45 -2.10
C ALA A 77 5.07 -0.01 -1.80
N ILE A 78 4.36 1.02 -2.27
CA ILE A 78 4.69 2.42 -1.97
C ILE A 78 4.66 2.69 -0.47
N ILE A 79 3.68 2.14 0.24
CA ILE A 79 3.56 2.30 1.69
C ILE A 79 4.70 1.58 2.40
N ALA A 80 5.00 0.34 2.01
CA ALA A 80 6.13 -0.42 2.54
C ALA A 80 7.46 0.31 2.30
N PHE A 81 7.62 0.94 1.14
CA PHE A 81 8.77 1.79 0.83
C PHE A 81 8.88 2.99 1.77
N ALA A 82 7.78 3.69 2.04
CA ALA A 82 7.76 4.82 2.97
C ALA A 82 8.16 4.38 4.39
N VAL A 83 7.62 3.27 4.87
CA VAL A 83 7.97 2.70 6.19
C VAL A 83 9.45 2.31 6.24
N GLY A 84 9.93 1.60 5.22
CA GLY A 84 11.34 1.23 5.10
C GLY A 84 12.26 2.46 5.03
N GLY A 85 11.84 3.51 4.33
CA GLY A 85 12.54 4.79 4.26
C GLY A 85 12.69 5.47 5.62
N ILE A 86 11.62 5.50 6.43
CA ILE A 86 11.68 6.02 7.80
C ILE A 86 12.67 5.21 8.64
N MET A 87 12.65 3.87 8.55
CA MET A 87 13.62 3.01 9.24
C MET A 87 15.06 3.31 8.80
N ALA A 88 15.29 3.51 7.51
CA ALA A 88 16.60 3.89 6.98
C ALA A 88 17.08 5.24 7.55
N MET A 89 16.19 6.22 7.66
CA MET A 89 16.53 7.52 8.26
C MET A 89 16.90 7.38 9.73
N LEU A 90 16.19 6.56 10.50
CA LEU A 90 16.54 6.28 11.90
C LEU A 90 17.92 5.63 12.03
N ILE A 91 18.26 4.67 11.16
CA ILE A 91 19.57 4.04 11.10
C ILE A 91 20.65 5.10 10.80
N ARG A 92 20.39 6.00 9.83
CA ARG A 92 21.32 7.08 9.46
C ARG A 92 21.57 8.04 10.63
N VAL A 93 20.49 8.48 11.28
CA VAL A 93 20.60 9.40 12.43
C VAL A 93 21.41 8.78 13.57
N GLN A 94 21.21 7.49 13.86
CA GLN A 94 22.01 6.75 14.84
C GLN A 94 23.51 6.74 14.49
N LEU A 95 23.84 6.59 13.20
CA LEU A 95 25.24 6.49 12.75
C LEU A 95 25.94 7.86 12.65
N VAL A 96 25.22 8.97 12.53
CA VAL A 96 25.77 10.33 12.47
C VAL A 96 26.26 10.79 13.84
N THR A 97 25.68 10.27 14.94
CA THR A 97 26.02 10.70 16.29
C THR A 97 27.22 9.92 16.81
N PRO A 98 28.41 10.52 17.02
CA PRO A 98 29.54 9.86 17.61
C PRO A 98 29.20 9.41 19.05
N GLY A 99 29.29 8.10 19.31
CA GLY A 99 28.89 7.53 20.60
C GLY A 99 27.46 6.99 20.65
N GLY A 100 26.70 7.14 19.59
CA GLY A 100 25.51 6.36 19.23
C GLY A 100 24.40 6.22 20.27
N ALA A 101 23.92 7.32 20.87
CA ALA A 101 23.05 7.22 22.04
C ALA A 101 21.53 7.45 21.80
N ILE A 102 21.08 7.50 20.54
CA ILE A 102 19.64 7.71 20.25
C ILE A 102 18.87 6.39 20.40
N LEU A 103 19.44 5.31 19.89
CA LEU A 103 18.87 3.96 19.95
C LEU A 103 19.79 3.05 20.73
N GLY A 104 19.27 2.28 21.68
CA GLY A 104 20.02 1.20 22.30
C GLY A 104 20.37 0.11 21.29
N THR A 105 21.42 -0.68 21.56
CA THR A 105 21.95 -1.72 20.65
C THR A 105 20.85 -2.70 20.18
N SER A 106 19.97 -3.11 21.07
CA SER A 106 18.87 -4.03 20.74
C SER A 106 17.87 -3.39 19.78
N ALA A 107 17.48 -2.14 20.03
CA ALA A 107 16.55 -1.40 19.16
C ALA A 107 17.17 -1.14 17.78
N TYR A 108 18.45 -0.78 17.73
CA TYR A 108 19.17 -0.59 16.46
C TYR A 108 19.18 -1.87 15.62
N ASN A 109 19.53 -3.01 16.22
CA ASN A 109 19.56 -4.30 15.53
C ASN A 109 18.16 -4.71 15.02
N SER A 110 17.12 -4.45 15.81
CA SER A 110 15.73 -4.72 15.41
C SER A 110 15.32 -3.87 14.21
N ILE A 111 15.64 -2.57 14.22
CA ILE A 111 15.30 -1.66 13.13
C ILE A 111 16.10 -2.03 11.86
N LEU A 112 17.37 -2.37 11.98
CA LEU A 112 18.20 -2.79 10.85
C LEU A 112 17.65 -4.05 10.19
N THR A 113 17.30 -5.07 10.97
CA THR A 113 16.70 -6.31 10.46
C THR A 113 15.33 -6.06 9.84
N SER A 114 14.47 -5.29 10.51
CA SER A 114 13.14 -4.96 10.03
C SER A 114 13.19 -4.13 8.74
N HIS A 115 14.13 -3.18 8.63
CA HIS A 115 14.36 -2.43 7.39
C HIS A 115 14.71 -3.38 6.23
N GLY A 116 15.67 -4.31 6.43
CA GLY A 116 16.05 -5.26 5.39
C GLY A 116 14.89 -6.14 4.93
N ILE A 117 14.12 -6.70 5.87
CA ILE A 117 12.93 -7.50 5.56
C ILE A 117 11.88 -6.67 4.84
N THR A 118 11.59 -5.46 5.31
CA THR A 118 10.59 -4.57 4.71
C THR A 118 10.96 -4.21 3.28
N MET A 119 12.21 -3.84 3.03
CA MET A 119 12.64 -3.45 1.68
C MET A 119 12.68 -4.63 0.70
N LEU A 120 13.06 -5.82 1.16
CA LEU A 120 13.16 -6.98 0.28
C LEU A 120 11.80 -7.64 0.01
N PHE A 121 11.05 -7.95 1.07
CA PHE A 121 9.83 -8.75 0.97
C PHE A 121 8.55 -7.92 0.89
N LEU A 122 8.47 -6.81 1.62
CA LEU A 122 7.24 -6.01 1.66
C LEU A 122 7.19 -4.92 0.57
N PHE A 123 8.34 -4.47 0.10
CA PHE A 123 8.43 -3.53 -1.02
C PHE A 123 8.85 -4.22 -2.32
N GLY A 124 10.02 -4.88 -2.35
CA GLY A 124 10.62 -5.39 -3.58
C GLY A 124 9.78 -6.45 -4.27
N THR A 125 9.25 -7.42 -3.54
CA THR A 125 8.38 -8.47 -4.12
C THR A 125 7.06 -7.93 -4.63
N PRO A 126 6.27 -7.14 -3.87
CA PRO A 126 5.01 -6.62 -4.36
C PRO A 126 5.14 -5.62 -5.50
N ILE A 127 6.20 -4.82 -5.55
CA ILE A 127 6.37 -3.87 -6.66
C ILE A 127 6.62 -4.60 -7.98
N ILE A 128 7.38 -5.69 -7.96
CA ILE A 128 7.57 -6.53 -9.15
C ILE A 128 6.22 -7.14 -9.57
N ALA A 129 5.46 -7.67 -8.63
CA ALA A 129 4.14 -8.24 -8.91
C ALA A 129 3.13 -7.21 -9.43
N ALA A 130 3.28 -5.93 -9.07
CA ALA A 130 2.41 -4.86 -9.56
C ALA A 130 2.60 -4.57 -11.06
N PHE A 131 3.80 -4.84 -11.61
CA PHE A 131 4.14 -4.60 -13.01
C PHE A 131 4.12 -5.88 -13.88
N ALA A 132 4.00 -7.04 -13.27
CA ALA A 132 3.89 -8.32 -13.98
C ALA A 132 2.46 -8.59 -14.44
#